data_ebe264a98994cec7daec69d87a112190
#
_entry.id   ebe264a98994cec7daec69d87a112190
#
_cell.length_a   1.000
_cell.length_b   1.000
_cell.length_c   1.000
_cell.angle_alpha   90.00
_cell.angle_beta   90.00
_cell.angle_gamma   90.00
#
_symmetry.space_group_name_H-M   'P 1'
#
loop_
_entity.id
_entity.type
_entity.pdbx_description
1 polymer ?
#
loop_
_entity_poly.entity_id
_entity_poly.type
_entity_poly.pdbx_seq_one_letter_code
_entity_poly.pdbx_strand_id
1 'polypeptide(L)'
;MKSYLVGLLCLALVSANYAETPTSASNEAQWAEFVAGVLNVEDEGVEFILPDGRRIDIYDKSNNISYEVDWCQKWEEGIGQSLGYAIATNSEPGLILLFKPGEDEYYNTALGVVNQLRERGYKYKFIVVNVQSGKIWRF
;
A
#
# COMPACT_ATOMS: atom_id res chain seq x y z
N MET A 1 -10.36 35.59 49.97
CA MET A 1 -9.36 34.65 49.40
C MET A 1 -9.96 33.99 48.18
N LYS A 2 -9.47 34.35 46.98
CA LYS A 2 -9.89 33.70 45.75
C LYS A 2 -8.90 32.58 45.45
N SER A 3 -9.36 31.33 45.50
CA SER A 3 -8.60 30.15 45.19
C SER A 3 -8.59 29.99 43.65
N TYR A 4 -7.43 30.14 43.01
CA TYR A 4 -7.25 29.87 41.61
C TYR A 4 -6.91 28.38 41.46
N LEU A 5 -7.87 27.62 40.92
CA LEU A 5 -7.67 26.24 40.53
C LEU A 5 -6.89 26.25 39.19
N VAL A 6 -5.61 25.96 39.28
CA VAL A 6 -4.78 25.75 38.05
C VAL A 6 -5.10 24.36 37.51
N GLY A 7 -5.92 24.33 36.48
CA GLY A 7 -6.18 23.10 35.73
C GLY A 7 -4.93 22.67 34.99
N LEU A 8 -4.33 21.58 35.43
CA LEU A 8 -3.22 20.92 34.73
C LEU A 8 -3.77 20.21 33.47
N LEU A 9 -3.60 20.86 32.34
CA LEU A 9 -3.94 20.26 31.04
C LEU A 9 -2.87 19.21 30.70
N CYS A 10 -3.14 17.94 31.02
CA CYS A 10 -2.33 16.82 30.52
C CYS A 10 -2.55 16.71 29.03
N LEU A 11 -1.65 17.29 28.23
CA LEU A 11 -1.49 16.94 26.82
C LEU A 11 -0.93 15.50 26.76
N ALA A 12 -1.81 14.54 26.53
CA ALA A 12 -1.39 13.21 26.10
C ALA A 12 -0.77 13.36 24.71
N LEU A 13 0.56 13.37 24.66
CA LEU A 13 1.30 13.18 23.42
C LEU A 13 0.99 11.75 22.95
N VAL A 14 0.02 11.61 22.06
CA VAL A 14 -0.13 10.40 21.25
C VAL A 14 1.09 10.40 20.34
N SER A 15 2.13 9.67 20.73
CA SER A 15 3.23 9.34 19.84
C SER A 15 2.62 8.45 18.75
N ALA A 16 2.31 9.03 17.59
CA ALA A 16 2.10 8.25 16.39
C ALA A 16 3.41 7.49 16.16
N ASN A 17 3.39 6.17 16.35
CA ASN A 17 4.47 5.31 15.92
C ASN A 17 4.48 5.34 14.38
N TYR A 18 5.18 6.32 13.82
CA TYR A 18 5.54 6.26 12.41
C TYR A 18 6.53 5.11 12.28
N ALA A 19 6.10 4.03 11.61
CA ALA A 19 7.03 2.97 11.23
C ALA A 19 8.19 3.63 10.49
N GLU A 20 9.42 3.27 10.86
CA GLU A 20 10.60 3.78 10.16
C GLU A 20 10.50 3.42 8.68
N THR A 21 10.87 4.37 7.81
CA THR A 21 10.90 4.13 6.37
C THR A 21 11.85 2.96 6.08
N PRO A 22 11.41 1.91 5.39
CA PRO A 22 12.28 0.80 5.02
C PRO A 22 13.46 1.28 4.17
N THR A 23 14.49 0.45 4.07
CA THR A 23 15.67 0.72 3.24
C THR A 23 15.60 -0.04 1.92
N SER A 24 16.51 0.24 1.00
CA SER A 24 16.61 -0.51 -0.26
C SER A 24 16.96 -2.00 -0.07
N ALA A 25 17.40 -2.40 1.11
CA ALA A 25 17.66 -3.80 1.49
C ALA A 25 16.45 -4.48 2.13
N SER A 26 15.39 -3.75 2.42
CA SER A 26 14.16 -4.30 3.01
C SER A 26 13.41 -5.17 2.01
N ASN A 27 12.67 -6.15 2.53
CA ASN A 27 11.86 -7.06 1.72
C ASN A 27 10.47 -6.46 1.39
N GLU A 28 9.72 -7.16 0.52
CA GLU A 28 8.36 -6.74 0.12
C GLU A 28 7.42 -6.59 1.31
N ALA A 29 7.46 -7.49 2.30
CA ALA A 29 6.58 -7.42 3.46
C ALA A 29 6.81 -6.16 4.30
N GLN A 30 8.07 -5.75 4.49
CA GLN A 30 8.41 -4.52 5.20
C GLN A 30 7.93 -3.28 4.44
N TRP A 31 8.04 -3.30 3.11
CA TRP A 31 7.50 -2.22 2.28
C TRP A 31 5.97 -2.21 2.27
N ALA A 32 5.33 -3.37 2.26
CA ALA A 32 3.86 -3.47 2.36
C ALA A 32 3.36 -2.86 3.67
N GLU A 33 3.98 -3.17 4.79
CA GLU A 33 3.64 -2.59 6.09
C GLU A 33 3.79 -1.06 6.10
N PHE A 34 4.90 -0.55 5.57
CA PHE A 34 5.15 0.89 5.46
C PHE A 34 4.10 1.59 4.59
N VAL A 35 3.81 1.05 3.41
CA VAL A 35 2.82 1.64 2.49
C VAL A 35 1.41 1.56 3.08
N ALA A 36 1.06 0.46 3.74
CA ALA A 36 -0.21 0.33 4.46
C ALA A 36 -0.40 1.45 5.50
N GLY A 37 0.66 1.78 6.24
CA GLY A 37 0.67 2.92 7.16
C GLY A 37 0.44 4.26 6.46
N VAL A 38 1.07 4.48 5.31
CA VAL A 38 0.87 5.70 4.49
C VAL A 38 -0.56 5.79 3.95
N LEU A 39 -1.17 4.65 3.61
CA LEU A 39 -2.55 4.55 3.13
C LEU A 39 -3.59 4.59 4.26
N ASN A 40 -3.17 4.61 5.53
CA ASN A 40 -4.01 4.49 6.71
C ASN A 40 -4.85 3.20 6.73
N VAL A 41 -4.28 2.10 6.26
CA VAL A 41 -4.88 0.77 6.34
C VAL A 41 -4.61 0.19 7.73
N GLU A 42 -5.64 -0.36 8.37
CA GLU A 42 -5.52 -0.99 9.68
C GLU A 42 -4.66 -2.27 9.61
N ASP A 43 -4.02 -2.64 10.73
CA ASP A 43 -3.10 -3.78 10.81
C ASP A 43 -3.72 -5.10 10.33
N GLU A 44 -5.02 -5.32 10.58
CA GLU A 44 -5.76 -6.50 10.13
C GLU A 44 -5.86 -6.61 8.60
N GLY A 45 -5.66 -5.52 7.87
CA GLY A 45 -5.62 -5.49 6.42
C GLY A 45 -4.26 -5.86 5.83
N VAL A 46 -3.20 -5.88 6.64
CA VAL A 46 -1.85 -6.26 6.18
C VAL A 46 -1.70 -7.77 6.23
N GLU A 47 -1.20 -8.37 5.14
CA GLU A 47 -1.09 -9.83 4.99
C GLU A 47 -2.42 -10.56 5.25
N PHE A 48 -3.51 -10.05 4.70
CA PHE A 48 -4.85 -10.57 4.90
C PHE A 48 -5.03 -11.94 4.23
N ILE A 49 -5.40 -12.95 5.02
CA ILE A 49 -5.56 -14.33 4.54
C ILE A 49 -6.99 -14.55 4.05
N LEU A 50 -7.13 -15.00 2.80
CA LEU A 50 -8.39 -15.41 2.19
C LEU A 50 -8.81 -16.81 2.68
N PRO A 51 -10.12 -17.16 2.60
CA PRO A 51 -10.59 -18.50 2.96
C PRO A 51 -9.92 -19.63 2.19
N ASP A 52 -9.45 -19.40 0.98
CA ASP A 52 -8.72 -20.38 0.16
C ASP A 52 -7.22 -20.47 0.46
N GLY A 53 -6.73 -19.70 1.45
CA GLY A 53 -5.35 -19.69 1.90
C GLY A 53 -4.44 -18.72 1.16
N ARG A 54 -4.90 -18.06 0.07
CA ARG A 54 -4.14 -16.98 -0.56
C ARG A 54 -4.03 -15.78 0.39
N ARG A 55 -3.02 -14.97 0.21
CA ARG A 55 -2.74 -13.83 1.08
C ARG A 55 -2.68 -12.56 0.26
N ILE A 56 -3.49 -11.58 0.64
CA ILE A 56 -3.47 -10.23 0.08
C ILE A 56 -2.44 -9.41 0.87
N ASP A 57 -1.52 -8.74 0.20
CA ASP A 57 -0.50 -7.96 0.90
C ASP A 57 -1.09 -6.80 1.68
N ILE A 58 -2.00 -6.03 1.06
CA ILE A 58 -2.73 -4.96 1.74
C ILE A 58 -4.20 -4.99 1.30
N TYR A 59 -5.10 -5.23 2.25
CA TYR A 59 -6.54 -5.14 2.02
C TYR A 59 -7.12 -3.91 2.72
N ASP A 60 -7.33 -2.85 1.96
CA ASP A 60 -7.98 -1.63 2.41
C ASP A 60 -9.50 -1.80 2.37
N LYS A 61 -10.06 -2.31 3.45
CA LYS A 61 -11.50 -2.55 3.58
C LYS A 61 -12.31 -1.27 3.54
N SER A 62 -11.79 -0.17 4.09
CA SER A 62 -12.48 1.12 4.15
C SER A 62 -12.73 1.70 2.77
N ASN A 63 -11.77 1.54 1.84
CA ASN A 63 -11.86 1.99 0.45
C ASN A 63 -12.19 0.86 -0.53
N ASN A 64 -12.31 -0.37 -0.04
CA ASN A 64 -12.61 -1.57 -0.82
C ASN A 64 -11.60 -1.81 -1.95
N ILE A 65 -10.31 -1.84 -1.60
CA ILE A 65 -9.20 -2.05 -2.53
C ILE A 65 -8.32 -3.19 -2.02
N SER A 66 -7.98 -4.13 -2.91
CA SER A 66 -7.00 -5.19 -2.64
C SER A 66 -5.71 -4.90 -3.40
N TYR A 67 -4.63 -4.63 -2.67
CA TYR A 67 -3.32 -4.34 -3.24
C TYR A 67 -2.40 -5.56 -3.19
N GLU A 68 -1.73 -5.81 -4.30
CA GLU A 68 -0.51 -6.61 -4.37
C GLU A 68 0.70 -5.68 -4.30
N VAL A 69 1.72 -6.07 -3.55
CA VAL A 69 3.02 -5.39 -3.48
C VAL A 69 4.07 -6.28 -4.14
N ASP A 70 4.75 -5.78 -5.14
CA ASP A 70 5.73 -6.58 -5.87
C ASP A 70 6.91 -5.71 -6.36
N TRP A 71 8.04 -6.35 -6.61
CA TRP A 71 9.14 -5.70 -7.31
C TRP A 71 8.74 -5.41 -8.75
N CYS A 72 9.18 -4.28 -9.30
CA CYS A 72 8.73 -3.79 -10.60
C CYS A 72 9.01 -4.77 -11.75
N GLN A 73 10.03 -5.64 -11.66
CA GLN A 73 10.30 -6.68 -12.65
C GLN A 73 9.18 -7.74 -12.74
N LYS A 74 8.41 -7.89 -11.66
CA LYS A 74 7.30 -8.85 -11.56
C LYS A 74 5.92 -8.21 -11.78
N TRP A 75 5.86 -7.10 -12.48
CA TRP A 75 4.63 -6.32 -12.64
C TRP A 75 3.48 -7.11 -13.27
N GLU A 76 3.76 -8.01 -14.22
CA GLU A 76 2.73 -8.84 -14.86
C GLU A 76 2.10 -9.82 -13.86
N GLU A 77 2.93 -10.47 -13.05
CA GLU A 77 2.48 -11.34 -11.96
C GLU A 77 1.65 -10.55 -10.95
N GLY A 78 2.12 -9.37 -10.56
CA GLY A 78 1.42 -8.47 -9.64
C GLY A 78 0.05 -8.04 -10.15
N ILE A 79 -0.09 -7.73 -11.44
CA ILE A 79 -1.40 -7.43 -12.06
C ILE A 79 -2.33 -8.64 -11.95
N GLY A 80 -1.86 -9.82 -12.30
CA GLY A 80 -2.66 -11.06 -12.23
C GLY A 80 -3.14 -11.37 -10.81
N GLN A 81 -2.25 -11.27 -9.83
CA GLN A 81 -2.58 -11.52 -8.43
C GLN A 81 -3.58 -10.50 -7.87
N SER A 82 -3.38 -9.21 -8.13
CA SER A 82 -4.29 -8.16 -7.66
C SER A 82 -5.70 -8.29 -8.24
N LEU A 83 -5.83 -8.67 -9.51
CA LEU A 83 -7.13 -8.97 -10.12
C LEU A 83 -7.80 -10.19 -9.47
N GLY A 84 -7.05 -11.24 -9.20
CA GLY A 84 -7.55 -12.43 -8.51
C GLY A 84 -8.06 -12.13 -7.11
N TYR A 85 -7.36 -11.29 -6.35
CA TYR A 85 -7.79 -10.86 -5.02
C TYR A 85 -9.04 -9.97 -5.06
N ALA A 86 -9.09 -9.06 -6.03
CA ALA A 86 -10.25 -8.20 -6.23
C ALA A 86 -11.53 -9.01 -6.54
N ILE A 87 -11.41 -10.06 -7.35
CA ILE A 87 -12.52 -10.99 -7.61
C ILE A 87 -12.94 -11.72 -6.34
N ALA A 88 -11.97 -12.24 -5.57
CA ALA A 88 -12.25 -13.00 -4.35
C ALA A 88 -12.92 -12.18 -3.24
N THR A 89 -12.67 -10.88 -3.19
CA THR A 89 -13.17 -9.97 -2.14
C THR A 89 -14.25 -9.02 -2.63
N ASN A 90 -14.60 -9.06 -3.90
CA ASN A 90 -15.46 -8.06 -4.54
C ASN A 90 -14.99 -6.62 -4.28
N SER A 91 -13.70 -6.41 -4.46
CA SER A 91 -13.02 -5.13 -4.27
C SER A 91 -12.43 -4.59 -5.58
N GLU A 92 -11.90 -3.40 -5.54
CA GLU A 92 -11.11 -2.82 -6.63
C GLU A 92 -9.67 -3.37 -6.58
N PRO A 93 -9.05 -3.70 -7.71
CA PRO A 93 -7.66 -4.13 -7.75
C PRO A 93 -6.70 -2.96 -7.58
N GLY A 94 -5.58 -3.22 -6.93
CA GLY A 94 -4.47 -2.28 -6.81
C GLY A 94 -3.11 -2.96 -6.89
N LEU A 95 -2.14 -2.27 -7.46
CA LEU A 95 -0.76 -2.73 -7.56
C LEU A 95 0.18 -1.67 -7.01
N ILE A 96 1.09 -2.09 -6.16
CA ILE A 96 2.16 -1.27 -5.61
C ILE A 96 3.46 -1.87 -6.09
N LEU A 97 4.18 -1.15 -6.96
CA LEU A 97 5.47 -1.58 -7.48
C LEU A 97 6.62 -0.90 -6.77
N LEU A 98 7.55 -1.72 -6.32
CA LEU A 98 8.80 -1.31 -5.70
C LEU A 98 9.88 -1.23 -6.78
N PHE A 99 10.56 -0.08 -6.90
CA PHE A 99 11.61 0.09 -7.91
C PHE A 99 12.86 0.76 -7.34
N LYS A 100 13.99 0.46 -7.94
CA LYS A 100 15.26 1.13 -7.74
C LYS A 100 15.51 2.13 -8.87
N PRO A 101 16.32 3.19 -8.65
CA PRO A 101 16.71 4.10 -9.73
C PRO A 101 17.26 3.32 -10.95
N GLY A 102 16.82 3.68 -12.15
CA GLY A 102 17.15 3.00 -13.41
C GLY A 102 16.18 1.90 -13.84
N GLU A 103 15.19 1.56 -13.02
CA GLU A 103 14.17 0.53 -13.30
C GLU A 103 12.83 1.12 -13.80
N ASP A 104 12.80 2.39 -14.16
CA ASP A 104 11.60 3.15 -14.55
C ASP A 104 10.82 2.51 -15.70
N GLU A 105 11.51 1.83 -16.62
CA GLU A 105 10.89 1.17 -17.76
C GLU A 105 9.85 0.12 -17.34
N TYR A 106 10.11 -0.61 -16.26
CA TYR A 106 9.19 -1.63 -15.77
C TYR A 106 7.86 -1.03 -15.30
N TYR A 107 7.89 -0.01 -14.47
CA TYR A 107 6.64 0.57 -13.99
C TYR A 107 5.93 1.41 -15.07
N ASN A 108 6.66 2.01 -16.00
CA ASN A 108 6.06 2.68 -17.15
C ASN A 108 5.30 1.70 -18.05
N THR A 109 5.85 0.53 -18.31
CA THR A 109 5.17 -0.53 -19.06
C THR A 109 3.94 -1.01 -18.29
N ALA A 110 4.06 -1.25 -16.99
CA ALA A 110 2.94 -1.64 -16.14
C ALA A 110 1.82 -0.60 -16.15
N LEU A 111 2.15 0.69 -16.04
CA LEU A 111 1.18 1.79 -16.10
C LEU A 111 0.42 1.79 -17.43
N GLY A 112 1.11 1.52 -18.54
CA GLY A 112 0.47 1.38 -19.86
C GLY A 112 -0.61 0.30 -19.86
N VAL A 113 -0.33 -0.86 -19.28
CA VAL A 113 -1.31 -1.96 -19.16
C VAL A 113 -2.43 -1.61 -18.18
N VAL A 114 -2.11 -1.00 -17.05
CA VAL A 114 -3.12 -0.52 -16.07
C VAL A 114 -4.07 0.47 -16.72
N ASN A 115 -3.58 1.40 -17.53
CA ASN A 115 -4.43 2.34 -18.26
C ASN A 115 -5.36 1.64 -19.25
N GLN A 116 -4.89 0.60 -19.94
CA GLN A 116 -5.74 -0.23 -20.81
C GLN A 116 -6.82 -0.97 -20.00
N LEU A 117 -6.52 -1.45 -18.81
CA LEU A 117 -7.52 -2.04 -17.91
C LEU A 117 -8.57 -1.01 -17.49
N ARG A 118 -8.15 0.21 -17.17
CA ARG A 118 -9.07 1.32 -16.84
C ARG A 118 -10.01 1.66 -18.02
N GLU A 119 -9.50 1.66 -19.24
CA GLU A 119 -10.30 1.83 -20.45
C GLU A 119 -11.37 0.74 -20.63
N ARG A 120 -11.12 -0.45 -20.08
CA ARG A 120 -12.07 -1.57 -20.06
C ARG A 120 -13.02 -1.57 -18.86
N GLY A 121 -12.98 -0.52 -18.03
CA GLY A 121 -13.88 -0.32 -16.90
C GLY A 121 -13.37 -0.78 -15.54
N TYR A 122 -12.14 -1.26 -15.43
CA TYR A 122 -11.54 -1.58 -14.13
C TYR A 122 -11.11 -0.29 -13.41
N LYS A 123 -11.52 -0.16 -12.16
CA LYS A 123 -11.06 0.92 -11.28
C LYS A 123 -9.73 0.52 -10.63
N TYR A 124 -8.68 0.45 -11.43
CA TYR A 124 -7.39 -0.06 -11.01
C TYR A 124 -6.56 1.03 -10.32
N LYS A 125 -6.09 0.76 -9.09
CA LYS A 125 -5.20 1.65 -8.34
C LYS A 125 -3.74 1.29 -8.63
N PHE A 126 -2.93 2.29 -8.90
CA PHE A 126 -1.52 2.08 -9.24
C PHE A 126 -0.62 3.02 -8.46
N ILE A 127 0.32 2.44 -7.72
CA ILE A 127 1.27 3.14 -6.86
C ILE A 127 2.66 2.63 -7.18
N VAL A 128 3.65 3.52 -7.23
CA VAL A 128 5.05 3.15 -7.33
C VAL A 128 5.83 3.73 -6.17
N VAL A 129 6.82 2.98 -5.68
CA VAL A 129 7.66 3.34 -4.53
C VAL A 129 9.11 3.25 -4.94
N ASN A 130 9.85 4.36 -4.81
CA ASN A 130 11.30 4.34 -4.90
C ASN A 130 11.88 3.83 -3.58
N VAL A 131 12.45 2.62 -3.58
CA VAL A 131 12.96 1.99 -2.36
C VAL A 131 14.26 2.61 -1.84
N GLN A 132 14.92 3.45 -2.62
CA GLN A 132 16.11 4.18 -2.17
C GLN A 132 15.71 5.45 -1.39
N SER A 133 14.70 6.19 -1.86
CA SER A 133 14.27 7.45 -1.25
C SER A 133 13.04 7.31 -0.34
N GLY A 134 12.28 6.22 -0.46
CA GLY A 134 10.98 6.05 0.19
C GLY A 134 9.86 6.88 -0.44
N LYS A 135 10.12 7.57 -1.55
CA LYS A 135 9.14 8.41 -2.22
C LYS A 135 8.08 7.56 -2.94
N ILE A 136 6.82 7.98 -2.81
CA ILE A 136 5.64 7.29 -3.34
C ILE A 136 4.94 8.18 -4.36
N TRP A 137 4.57 7.61 -5.50
CA TRP A 137 3.71 8.24 -6.51
C TRP A 137 2.45 7.40 -6.72
N ARG A 138 1.34 8.10 -6.87
CA ARG A 138 0.03 7.52 -7.20
C ARG A 138 -0.39 8.01 -8.58
N PHE A 139 -0.82 7.10 -9.43
CA PHE A 139 -1.23 7.39 -10.81
C PHE A 139 -2.70 7.10 -11.04
#